data_68d8418b4d1cd65a7f59f31717edda57
#
_entry.id   68d8418b4d1cd65a7f59f31717edda57
#
_cell.length_a   1.000
_cell.length_b   1.000
_cell.length_c   1.000
_cell.angle_alpha   90.00
_cell.angle_beta   90.00
_cell.angle_gamma   90.00
#
_symmetry.space_group_name_H-M   'P 1'
#
loop_
_entity.id
_entity.type
_entity.pdbx_description
1 polymer ?
#
loop_
_entity_poly.entity_id
_entity_poly.type
_entity_poly.pdbx_seq_one_letter_code
_entity_poly.pdbx_strand_id
1 'polypeptide(L)'
;HRFVLRDQHGRFVLGSRFAELAAAAGEDRLLTAAGPILQTLLDRTGESAQIYRRQGDQRVCIAAVERTSGLRDSIPVGAMLSMEAGSAAQILLAWEDSDRLHQGLRHAKFTATKLAAVRKRGWSESVNEREEGVCSISAPIRNASGQVIAAISISGPTGRMGAAPGRRYAPLVMAAGKY
;
A
#
# COMPACT_ATOMS: atom_id res chain seq x y z
N HIS A 1 -27.49 -19.71 -3.49
CA HIS A 1 -26.07 -19.26 -3.35
C HIS A 1 -25.86 -18.05 -2.43
N ARG A 2 -26.48 -17.70 -1.45
CA ARG A 2 -26.34 -16.68 -0.36
C ARG A 2 -25.16 -15.65 -0.42
N PHE A 3 -24.62 -15.38 -1.61
CA PHE A 3 -23.57 -14.38 -1.79
C PHE A 3 -24.12 -12.95 -1.77
N VAL A 4 -25.33 -12.77 -2.34
CA VAL A 4 -26.01 -11.48 -2.38
C VAL A 4 -27.45 -11.71 -1.92
N LEU A 5 -27.92 -10.84 -1.05
CA LEU A 5 -29.29 -10.82 -0.53
C LEU A 5 -29.93 -9.47 -0.88
N ARG A 6 -31.25 -9.39 -0.76
CA ARG A 6 -31.97 -8.11 -0.77
C ARG A 6 -32.41 -7.78 0.65
N ASP A 7 -32.17 -6.53 1.06
CA ASP A 7 -32.69 -6.01 2.33
C ASP A 7 -34.21 -5.69 2.20
N GLN A 8 -34.83 -5.29 3.30
CA GLN A 8 -36.23 -4.93 3.35
C GLN A 8 -36.59 -3.71 2.47
N HIS A 9 -35.58 -2.97 1.97
CA HIS A 9 -35.76 -1.83 1.05
C HIS A 9 -35.45 -2.21 -0.40
N GLY A 10 -35.26 -3.52 -0.69
CA GLY A 10 -34.97 -4.03 -2.02
C GLY A 10 -33.53 -3.82 -2.51
N ARG A 11 -32.61 -3.30 -1.67
CA ARG A 11 -31.22 -3.07 -2.02
C ARG A 11 -30.41 -4.36 -1.91
N PHE A 12 -29.44 -4.54 -2.79
CA PHE A 12 -28.51 -5.66 -2.71
C PHE A 12 -27.50 -5.45 -1.57
N VAL A 13 -27.39 -6.45 -0.70
CA VAL A 13 -26.42 -6.50 0.40
C VAL A 13 -25.61 -7.79 0.32
N LEU A 14 -24.39 -7.78 0.86
CA LEU A 14 -23.54 -8.98 0.94
C LEU A 14 -24.22 -10.02 1.84
N GLY A 15 -24.34 -11.25 1.34
CA GLY A 15 -24.93 -12.36 2.08
C GLY A 15 -23.96 -13.03 3.05
N SER A 16 -24.52 -13.88 3.94
CA SER A 16 -23.77 -14.61 4.97
C SER A 16 -22.62 -15.48 4.44
N ARG A 17 -22.70 -15.90 3.17
CA ARG A 17 -21.67 -16.73 2.55
C ARG A 17 -20.32 -16.01 2.43
N PHE A 18 -20.30 -14.68 2.35
CA PHE A 18 -19.06 -13.92 2.40
C PHE A 18 -18.41 -14.00 3.79
N ALA A 19 -19.18 -13.93 4.86
CA ALA A 19 -18.67 -14.10 6.22
C ALA A 19 -18.10 -15.50 6.46
N GLU A 20 -18.78 -16.54 5.94
CA GLU A 20 -18.30 -17.92 6.03
C GLU A 20 -16.99 -18.12 5.26
N LEU A 21 -16.86 -17.53 4.06
CA LEU A 21 -15.63 -17.59 3.27
C LEU A 21 -14.48 -16.80 3.94
N ALA A 22 -14.78 -15.64 4.50
CA ALA A 22 -13.79 -14.84 5.23
C ALA A 22 -13.29 -15.61 6.47
N ALA A 23 -14.17 -16.26 7.21
CA ALA A 23 -13.80 -17.11 8.34
C ALA A 23 -12.99 -18.34 7.91
N ALA A 24 -13.35 -18.98 6.80
CA ALA A 24 -12.62 -20.13 6.25
C ALA A 24 -11.25 -19.75 5.67
N ALA A 25 -11.10 -18.52 5.16
CA ALA A 25 -9.82 -17.98 4.68
C ALA A 25 -8.84 -17.64 5.82
N GLY A 26 -9.28 -17.75 7.06
CA GLY A 26 -8.56 -17.29 8.25
C GLY A 26 -8.68 -15.78 8.43
N GLU A 27 -8.64 -15.32 9.67
CA GLU A 27 -8.51 -13.88 9.93
C GLU A 27 -7.24 -13.37 9.28
N ASP A 28 -7.35 -12.39 8.38
CA ASP A 28 -6.19 -11.72 7.82
C ASP A 28 -5.54 -10.87 8.92
N ARG A 29 -4.55 -11.44 9.59
CA ARG A 29 -3.83 -10.80 10.70
C ARG A 29 -3.30 -9.42 10.32
N LEU A 30 -2.96 -9.23 9.04
CA LEU A 30 -2.52 -7.93 8.55
C LEU A 30 -3.66 -6.90 8.64
N LEU A 31 -4.86 -7.24 8.22
CA LEU A 31 -6.01 -6.32 8.28
C LEU A 31 -6.40 -6.00 9.71
N THR A 32 -6.37 -6.99 10.61
CA THR A 32 -6.64 -6.79 12.04
C THR A 32 -5.63 -5.83 12.69
N ALA A 33 -4.34 -5.95 12.33
CA ALA A 33 -3.28 -5.11 12.87
C ALA A 33 -3.18 -3.73 12.18
N ALA A 34 -3.73 -3.56 10.98
CA ALA A 34 -3.52 -2.39 10.14
C ALA A 34 -3.94 -1.07 10.77
N GLY A 35 -5.13 -1.03 11.38
CA GLY A 35 -5.71 0.21 11.92
C GLY A 35 -4.78 0.95 12.90
N PRO A 36 -4.38 0.34 14.03
CA PRO A 36 -3.47 0.96 14.99
C PRO A 36 -2.10 1.35 14.42
N ILE A 37 -1.55 0.54 13.51
CA ILE A 37 -0.25 0.81 12.88
C ILE A 37 -0.34 2.03 11.97
N LEU A 38 -1.36 2.10 11.12
CA LEU A 38 -1.57 3.24 10.23
C LEU A 38 -1.88 4.52 11.01
N GLN A 39 -2.67 4.43 12.09
CA GLN A 39 -2.93 5.58 12.95
C GLN A 39 -1.64 6.11 13.58
N THR A 40 -0.77 5.22 14.08
CA THR A 40 0.54 5.60 14.62
C THR A 40 1.41 6.30 13.56
N LEU A 41 1.39 5.84 12.31
CA LEU A 41 2.09 6.51 11.22
C LEU A 41 1.52 7.91 10.95
N LEU A 42 0.20 8.04 10.86
CA LEU A 42 -0.46 9.33 10.70
C LEU A 42 -0.07 10.30 11.82
N ASP A 43 -0.15 9.87 13.09
CA ASP A 43 0.15 10.70 14.25
C ASP A 43 1.61 11.18 14.27
N ARG A 44 2.55 10.32 13.85
CA ARG A 44 3.98 10.62 13.83
C ARG A 44 4.45 11.40 12.61
N THR A 45 3.78 11.26 11.48
CA THR A 45 4.19 11.88 10.21
C THR A 45 3.33 13.07 9.83
N GLY A 46 2.07 13.11 10.27
CA GLY A 46 1.05 14.04 9.84
C GLY A 46 0.56 13.79 8.40
N GLU A 47 0.92 12.65 7.80
CA GLU A 47 0.53 12.29 6.44
C GLU A 47 -0.40 11.08 6.40
N SER A 48 -1.21 10.99 5.35
CA SER A 48 -2.07 9.81 5.13
C SER A 48 -1.22 8.54 5.01
N ALA A 49 -1.72 7.43 5.57
CA ALA A 49 -1.03 6.15 5.58
C ALA A 49 -1.91 5.04 5.01
N GLN A 50 -1.33 4.15 4.20
CA GLN A 50 -2.05 3.11 3.49
C GLN A 50 -1.27 1.79 3.48
N ILE A 51 -1.99 0.68 3.30
CA ILE A 51 -1.41 -0.63 2.99
C ILE A 51 -1.96 -1.09 1.64
N TYR A 52 -1.05 -1.59 0.80
CA TYR A 52 -1.37 -2.10 -0.53
C TYR A 52 -0.98 -3.56 -0.68
N ARG A 53 -1.82 -4.33 -1.37
CA ARG A 53 -1.48 -5.66 -1.91
C ARG A 53 -1.47 -5.62 -3.43
N ARG A 54 -0.59 -6.43 -4.03
CA ARG A 54 -0.58 -6.63 -5.47
C ARG A 54 -1.76 -7.52 -5.90
N GLN A 55 -2.41 -7.14 -6.99
CA GLN A 55 -3.45 -7.91 -7.66
C GLN A 55 -3.21 -7.82 -9.17
N GLY A 56 -2.52 -8.81 -9.74
CA GLY A 56 -2.10 -8.77 -11.15
C GLY A 56 -1.18 -7.59 -11.44
N ASP A 57 -1.56 -6.77 -12.40
CA ASP A 57 -0.82 -5.56 -12.83
C ASP A 57 -1.25 -4.29 -12.07
N GLN A 58 -2.01 -4.47 -11.02
CA GLN A 58 -2.46 -3.38 -10.15
C GLN A 58 -2.09 -3.68 -8.69
N ARG A 59 -2.22 -2.65 -7.85
CA ARG A 59 -2.22 -2.77 -6.40
C ARG A 59 -3.52 -2.25 -5.84
N VAL A 60 -4.09 -2.96 -4.88
CA VAL A 60 -5.31 -2.56 -4.18
C VAL A 60 -4.95 -1.99 -2.82
N CYS A 61 -5.56 -0.86 -2.45
CA CYS A 61 -5.51 -0.32 -1.11
C CYS A 61 -6.40 -1.17 -0.19
N ILE A 62 -5.79 -1.91 0.75
CA ILE A 62 -6.53 -2.81 1.65
C ILE A 62 -6.80 -2.19 3.02
N ALA A 63 -6.06 -1.15 3.41
CA ALA A 63 -6.29 -0.38 4.62
C ALA A 63 -5.76 1.04 4.43
N ALA A 64 -6.44 2.02 5.00
CA ALA A 64 -6.05 3.43 4.93
C ALA A 64 -6.47 4.19 6.18
N VAL A 65 -5.64 5.15 6.58
CA VAL A 65 -5.97 6.21 7.53
C VAL A 65 -5.58 7.53 6.88
N GLU A 66 -6.52 8.45 6.78
CA GLU A 66 -6.32 9.72 6.10
C GLU A 66 -6.09 10.86 7.09
N ARG A 67 -5.23 11.80 6.69
CA ARG A 67 -5.13 13.09 7.35
C ARG A 67 -6.49 13.80 7.32
N THR A 68 -6.92 14.32 8.45
CA THR A 68 -8.27 14.89 8.62
C THR A 68 -8.41 16.29 8.06
N SER A 69 -7.32 17.04 7.86
CA SER A 69 -7.36 18.44 7.42
C SER A 69 -6.26 18.81 6.44
N GLY A 70 -6.54 19.80 5.59
CA GLY A 70 -5.61 20.30 4.59
C GLY A 70 -5.45 19.39 3.36
N LEU A 71 -4.57 19.80 2.45
CA LEU A 71 -4.26 19.04 1.24
C LEU A 71 -3.65 17.68 1.61
N ARG A 72 -4.17 16.61 1.03
CA ARG A 72 -3.74 15.22 1.29
C ARG A 72 -3.83 14.36 0.06
N ASP A 73 -3.08 13.29 0.03
CA ASP A 73 -3.28 12.19 -0.91
C ASP A 73 -4.37 11.28 -0.34
N SER A 74 -5.53 11.24 -0.99
CA SER A 74 -6.70 10.48 -0.53
C SER A 74 -6.87 9.23 -1.39
N ILE A 75 -6.61 8.08 -0.79
CA ILE A 75 -6.71 6.76 -1.43
C ILE A 75 -7.65 5.90 -0.60
N PRO A 76 -8.91 5.75 -1.00
CA PRO A 76 -9.86 4.95 -0.24
C PRO A 76 -9.52 3.45 -0.28
N VAL A 77 -9.94 2.73 0.76
CA VAL A 77 -9.87 1.25 0.77
C VAL A 77 -10.66 0.70 -0.42
N GLY A 78 -10.08 -0.26 -1.12
CA GLY A 78 -10.60 -0.84 -2.35
C GLY A 78 -10.14 -0.13 -3.63
N ALA A 79 -9.50 1.04 -3.54
CA ALA A 79 -8.96 1.70 -4.72
C ALA A 79 -7.86 0.86 -5.40
N MET A 80 -7.97 0.75 -6.72
CA MET A 80 -7.02 0.05 -7.58
C MET A 80 -6.09 1.07 -8.24
N LEU A 81 -4.79 0.89 -8.07
CA LEU A 81 -3.76 1.75 -8.65
C LEU A 81 -2.82 0.93 -9.53
N SER A 82 -2.29 1.54 -10.60
CA SER A 82 -1.31 0.91 -11.48
C SER A 82 -0.02 0.55 -10.73
N MET A 83 0.65 -0.52 -11.16
CA MET A 83 2.00 -0.89 -10.73
C MET A 83 3.12 -0.10 -11.44
N GLU A 84 2.77 0.82 -12.34
CA GLU A 84 3.74 1.54 -13.16
C GLU A 84 4.46 2.69 -12.43
N ALA A 85 3.88 3.20 -11.34
CA ALA A 85 4.41 4.36 -10.63
C ALA A 85 4.11 4.34 -9.12
N GLY A 86 4.97 5.00 -8.35
CA GLY A 86 4.79 5.20 -6.93
C GLY A 86 5.59 4.23 -6.04
N SER A 87 5.88 4.66 -4.82
CA SER A 87 6.75 3.91 -3.91
C SER A 87 6.22 2.52 -3.55
N ALA A 88 4.89 2.36 -3.34
CA ALA A 88 4.30 1.06 -3.06
C ALA A 88 4.44 0.09 -4.25
N ALA A 89 4.32 0.56 -5.50
CA ALA A 89 4.57 -0.25 -6.68
C ALA A 89 6.02 -0.74 -6.74
N GLN A 90 6.99 0.13 -6.45
CA GLN A 90 8.40 -0.24 -6.37
C GLN A 90 8.63 -1.35 -5.31
N ILE A 91 8.02 -1.24 -4.13
CA ILE A 91 8.12 -2.28 -3.07
C ILE A 91 7.53 -3.60 -3.53
N LEU A 92 6.31 -3.59 -4.07
CA LEU A 92 5.61 -4.80 -4.48
C LEU A 92 6.24 -5.50 -5.69
N LEU A 93 7.07 -4.78 -6.46
CA LEU A 93 7.79 -5.34 -7.62
C LEU A 93 9.24 -5.73 -7.29
N ALA A 94 9.87 -5.08 -6.32
CA ALA A 94 11.32 -5.21 -6.08
C ALA A 94 11.78 -6.62 -5.73
N TRP A 95 10.94 -7.49 -5.18
CA TRP A 95 11.28 -8.86 -4.77
C TRP A 95 10.54 -9.94 -5.57
N GLU A 96 9.94 -9.56 -6.71
CA GLU A 96 9.34 -10.54 -7.63
C GLU A 96 10.42 -11.33 -8.39
N ASP A 97 10.00 -12.45 -8.97
CA ASP A 97 10.85 -13.22 -9.87
C ASP A 97 11.22 -12.44 -11.15
N SER A 98 12.19 -12.95 -11.92
CA SER A 98 12.73 -12.26 -13.09
C SER A 98 11.68 -11.97 -14.15
N ASP A 99 10.73 -12.88 -14.38
CA ASP A 99 9.73 -12.75 -15.44
C ASP A 99 8.70 -11.68 -15.08
N ARG A 100 8.18 -11.71 -13.86
CA ARG A 100 7.26 -10.71 -13.33
C ARG A 100 7.93 -9.33 -13.20
N LEU A 101 9.21 -9.31 -12.80
CA LEU A 101 10.00 -8.09 -12.76
C LEU A 101 10.12 -7.48 -14.17
N HIS A 102 10.48 -8.29 -15.16
CA HIS A 102 10.62 -7.85 -16.54
C HIS A 102 9.31 -7.31 -17.12
N GLN A 103 8.21 -8.03 -16.89
CA GLN A 103 6.88 -7.62 -17.30
C GLN A 103 6.48 -6.30 -16.64
N GLY A 104 6.66 -6.18 -15.31
CA GLY A 104 6.29 -4.99 -14.56
C GLY A 104 7.10 -3.74 -14.91
N LEU A 105 8.34 -3.91 -15.40
CA LEU A 105 9.20 -2.79 -15.80
C LEU A 105 8.88 -2.21 -17.19
N ARG A 106 8.09 -2.90 -18.02
CA ARG A 106 7.83 -2.45 -19.41
C ARG A 106 7.24 -1.05 -19.51
N HIS A 107 6.37 -0.69 -18.58
CA HIS A 107 5.67 0.59 -18.55
C HIS A 107 5.95 1.40 -17.28
N ALA A 108 6.86 0.89 -16.43
CA ALA A 108 7.16 1.52 -15.15
C ALA A 108 7.92 2.85 -15.34
N LYS A 109 7.57 3.84 -14.53
CA LYS A 109 8.30 5.11 -14.41
C LYS A 109 9.58 5.00 -13.57
N PHE A 110 9.95 3.80 -13.16
CA PHE A 110 11.16 3.48 -12.42
C PHE A 110 11.92 2.33 -13.08
N THR A 111 13.19 2.19 -12.77
CA THR A 111 14.12 1.26 -13.44
C THR A 111 14.48 0.05 -12.58
N ALA A 112 15.06 -1.00 -13.18
CA ALA A 112 15.65 -2.13 -12.47
C ALA A 112 16.74 -1.68 -11.47
N THR A 113 17.54 -0.68 -11.80
CA THR A 113 18.54 -0.08 -10.90
C THR A 113 17.89 0.54 -9.68
N LYS A 114 16.75 1.26 -9.85
CA LYS A 114 16.00 1.81 -8.73
C LYS A 114 15.49 0.69 -7.82
N LEU A 115 14.98 -0.40 -8.37
CA LEU A 115 14.50 -1.55 -7.59
C LEU A 115 15.64 -2.29 -6.86
N ALA A 116 16.82 -2.39 -7.48
CA ALA A 116 18.01 -2.92 -6.81
C ALA A 116 18.40 -2.07 -5.58
N ALA A 117 18.35 -0.75 -5.71
CA ALA A 117 18.58 0.16 -4.58
C ALA A 117 17.49 0.02 -3.50
N VAL A 118 16.22 -0.19 -3.88
CA VAL A 118 15.11 -0.47 -2.95
C VAL A 118 15.38 -1.76 -2.17
N ARG A 119 15.79 -2.85 -2.84
CA ARG A 119 16.17 -4.11 -2.15
C ARG A 119 17.29 -3.90 -1.14
N LYS A 120 18.32 -3.13 -1.50
CA LYS A 120 19.49 -2.89 -0.63
C LYS A 120 19.14 -2.08 0.61
N ARG A 121 18.31 -1.05 0.47
CA ARG A 121 17.98 -0.14 1.58
C ARG A 121 16.70 -0.52 2.35
N GLY A 122 15.85 -1.41 1.79
CA GLY A 122 14.64 -1.91 2.43
C GLY A 122 13.43 -0.97 2.39
N TRP A 123 13.48 0.11 1.62
CA TRP A 123 12.39 1.07 1.46
C TRP A 123 12.44 1.76 0.09
N SER A 124 11.36 2.38 -0.31
CA SER A 124 11.24 3.11 -1.57
C SER A 124 10.70 4.52 -1.37
N GLU A 125 11.02 5.38 -2.30
CA GLU A 125 10.58 6.77 -2.40
C GLU A 125 10.12 7.06 -3.80
N SER A 126 9.03 7.79 -3.92
CA SER A 126 8.49 8.29 -5.16
C SER A 126 8.12 9.75 -4.98
N VAL A 127 8.61 10.60 -5.88
CA VAL A 127 8.32 12.03 -5.93
C VAL A 127 7.85 12.37 -7.34
N ASN A 128 6.63 12.86 -7.48
CA ASN A 128 6.00 13.22 -8.77
C ASN A 128 5.89 12.06 -9.80
N GLU A 129 6.07 10.79 -9.38
CA GLU A 129 5.97 9.65 -10.32
C GLU A 129 4.53 9.33 -10.69
N ARG A 130 3.67 9.14 -9.69
CA ARG A 130 2.27 8.78 -9.90
C ARG A 130 1.47 10.01 -10.33
N GLU A 131 1.68 11.11 -9.64
CA GLU A 131 0.95 12.36 -9.81
C GLU A 131 1.85 13.53 -9.42
N GLU A 132 1.79 14.62 -10.16
CA GLU A 132 2.55 15.82 -9.87
C GLU A 132 2.14 16.39 -8.50
N GLY A 133 3.12 16.87 -7.74
CA GLY A 133 2.89 17.38 -6.39
C GLY A 133 2.72 16.31 -5.30
N VAL A 134 2.74 15.01 -5.64
CA VAL A 134 2.59 13.92 -4.69
C VAL A 134 3.93 13.24 -4.42
N CYS A 135 4.22 13.02 -3.14
CA CYS A 135 5.34 12.22 -2.67
C CYS A 135 4.84 11.06 -1.82
N SER A 136 5.53 9.92 -1.87
CA SER A 136 5.25 8.76 -1.03
C SER A 136 6.51 8.01 -0.63
N ILE A 137 6.48 7.41 0.57
CA ILE A 137 7.53 6.53 1.10
C ILE A 137 6.86 5.21 1.47
N SER A 138 7.47 4.10 1.06
CA SER A 138 6.93 2.77 1.35
C SER A 138 8.01 1.80 1.84
N ALA A 139 7.56 0.83 2.64
CA ALA A 139 8.36 -0.31 3.09
C ALA A 139 7.60 -1.63 2.89
N PRO A 140 8.30 -2.76 2.75
CA PRO A 140 7.67 -4.06 2.63
C PRO A 140 7.07 -4.54 3.95
N ILE A 141 5.92 -5.17 3.87
CA ILE A 141 5.38 -6.05 4.91
C ILE A 141 5.67 -7.48 4.46
N ARG A 142 6.26 -8.27 5.35
CA ARG A 142 6.70 -9.64 5.05
C ARG A 142 5.95 -10.65 5.89
N ASN A 143 5.71 -11.83 5.31
CA ASN A 143 5.22 -12.97 6.07
C ASN A 143 6.37 -13.65 6.85
N ALA A 144 6.05 -14.69 7.61
CA ALA A 144 7.01 -15.44 8.42
C ALA A 144 8.12 -16.12 7.57
N SER A 145 7.88 -16.39 6.28
CA SER A 145 8.89 -16.92 5.35
C SER A 145 9.75 -15.83 4.69
N GLY A 146 9.57 -14.55 5.06
CA GLY A 146 10.34 -13.43 4.53
C GLY A 146 9.85 -12.89 3.18
N GLN A 147 8.78 -13.45 2.61
CA GLN A 147 8.20 -12.97 1.36
C GLN A 147 7.45 -11.66 1.56
N VAL A 148 7.57 -10.74 0.61
CA VAL A 148 6.79 -9.49 0.60
C VAL A 148 5.35 -9.80 0.23
N ILE A 149 4.42 -9.55 1.15
CA ILE A 149 2.99 -9.81 1.00
C ILE A 149 2.16 -8.53 0.84
N ALA A 150 2.72 -7.40 1.22
CA ALA A 150 2.09 -6.08 1.11
C ALA A 150 3.15 -4.97 1.17
N ALA A 151 2.73 -3.75 0.87
CA ALA A 151 3.52 -2.53 1.06
C ALA A 151 2.77 -1.58 2.00
N ILE A 152 3.44 -1.10 3.04
CA ILE A 152 2.96 -0.02 3.88
C ILE A 152 3.53 1.30 3.38
N SER A 153 2.72 2.35 3.36
CA SER A 153 3.06 3.62 2.72
C SER A 153 2.55 4.80 3.53
N ILE A 154 3.28 5.90 3.46
CA ILE A 154 2.74 7.24 3.71
C ILE A 154 2.78 8.03 2.43
N SER A 155 1.83 8.93 2.24
CA SER A 155 1.77 9.80 1.07
C SER A 155 1.17 11.18 1.39
N GLY A 156 1.66 12.18 0.69
CA GLY A 156 1.20 13.55 0.86
C GLY A 156 1.84 14.50 -0.15
N PRO A 157 1.54 15.81 -0.04
CA PRO A 157 2.08 16.84 -0.92
C PRO A 157 3.60 17.00 -0.77
N THR A 158 4.30 17.11 -1.89
CA THR A 158 5.77 17.30 -1.93
C THR A 158 6.22 18.50 -1.08
N GLY A 159 5.46 19.62 -1.11
CA GLY A 159 5.78 20.82 -0.34
C GLY A 159 5.79 20.59 1.18
N ARG A 160 4.98 19.66 1.70
CA ARG A 160 4.94 19.36 3.12
C ARG A 160 5.91 18.23 3.50
N MET A 161 6.08 17.24 2.64
CA MET A 161 6.99 16.13 2.89
C MET A 161 8.47 16.54 2.79
N GLY A 162 8.78 17.64 2.10
CA GLY A 162 10.10 18.28 2.05
C GLY A 162 11.04 17.70 0.99
N ALA A 163 12.25 18.24 0.92
CA ALA A 163 13.23 17.94 -0.13
C ALA A 163 13.89 16.55 0.00
N ALA A 164 13.90 15.96 1.18
CA ALA A 164 14.51 14.64 1.44
C ALA A 164 13.56 13.75 2.27
N PRO A 165 12.37 13.43 1.74
CA PRO A 165 11.34 12.74 2.50
C PRO A 165 11.77 11.34 2.95
N GLY A 166 12.58 10.63 2.15
CA GLY A 166 13.13 9.33 2.51
C GLY A 166 13.99 9.37 3.78
N ARG A 167 14.84 10.37 3.93
CA ARG A 167 15.65 10.53 5.16
C ARG A 167 14.80 10.72 6.41
N ARG A 168 13.72 11.47 6.27
CA ARG A 168 12.84 11.83 7.37
C ARG A 168 11.91 10.68 7.77
N TYR A 169 11.33 10.00 6.81
CA TYR A 169 10.20 9.11 7.06
C TYR A 169 10.50 7.62 6.92
N ALA A 170 11.55 7.22 6.17
CA ALA A 170 11.84 5.81 5.96
C ALA A 170 12.01 5.00 7.26
N PRO A 171 12.69 5.49 8.32
CA PRO A 171 12.81 4.74 9.56
C PRO A 171 11.45 4.41 10.19
N LEU A 172 10.49 5.34 10.12
CA LEU A 172 9.13 5.17 10.67
C LEU A 172 8.33 4.14 9.87
N VAL A 173 8.36 4.27 8.53
CA VAL A 173 7.62 3.37 7.64
C VAL A 173 8.21 1.95 7.68
N MET A 174 9.53 1.82 7.74
CA MET A 174 10.20 0.52 7.90
C MET A 174 9.88 -0.15 9.24
N ALA A 175 9.83 0.62 10.33
CA ALA A 175 9.43 0.08 11.63
C ALA A 175 7.99 -0.45 11.59
N ALA A 176 7.07 0.30 10.98
CA ALA A 176 5.68 -0.09 10.81
C ALA A 176 5.49 -1.34 9.91
N GLY A 177 6.39 -1.58 8.95
CA GLY A 177 6.35 -2.78 8.08
C GLY A 177 6.81 -4.09 8.76
N LYS A 178 7.30 -4.04 9.99
CA LYS A 178 7.82 -5.21 10.73
C LYS A 178 6.79 -5.89 11.64
N TYR A 179 5.57 -5.39 11.72
CA TYR A 179 4.49 -5.94 12.56
C TYR A 179 3.76 -7.09 11.90
#